data_20cceb992c671560cd6e3ca6a4b6f6c8
#
_entry.id   20cceb992c671560cd6e3ca6a4b6f6c8
#
_cell.length_a   1.000
_cell.length_b   1.000
_cell.length_c   1.000
_cell.angle_alpha   90.00
_cell.angle_beta   90.00
_cell.angle_gamma   90.00
#
_symmetry.space_group_name_H-M   'P 1'
#
loop_
_entity.id
_entity.type
_entity.pdbx_description
1 polymer ?
#
loop_
_entity_poly.entity_id
_entity_poly.type
_entity_poly.pdbx_seq_one_letter_code
_entity_poly.pdbx_strand_id
1 'polypeptide(L)'
;MAPLGAGAALSFRDTLERHLDAIRRRDLAALADTVAPDALVLITADGKLKRSAAQFLEAHRGWFAMQGWTLDVAEEVIDERADTGIAVLRLLYREPGVRQESLLTLVFQKRGDKWLMVLDQNTPSK
;
A
#
# COMPACT_ATOMS: atom_id res chain seq x y z
N MET A 1 32.62 -7.56 1.83
CA MET A 1 31.48 -6.65 1.73
C MET A 1 30.26 -7.31 2.36
N ALA A 2 29.56 -6.61 3.20
CA ALA A 2 28.30 -7.12 3.72
C ALA A 2 27.32 -7.29 2.56
N PRO A 3 26.54 -8.37 2.53
CA PRO A 3 25.49 -8.50 1.56
C PRO A 3 24.56 -7.30 1.62
N LEU A 4 24.12 -6.82 0.48
CA LEU A 4 23.27 -5.63 0.44
C LEU A 4 22.01 -5.77 1.30
N GLY A 5 21.47 -6.97 1.41
CA GLY A 5 20.30 -7.19 2.22
C GLY A 5 20.55 -7.34 3.71
N ALA A 6 21.80 -7.56 4.13
CA ALA A 6 22.07 -7.99 5.49
C ALA A 6 22.07 -6.85 6.52
N GLY A 7 22.31 -5.65 6.13
CA GLY A 7 22.31 -4.50 7.03
C GLY A 7 21.84 -3.23 6.37
N ALA A 8 21.43 -3.32 5.13
CA ALA A 8 20.99 -2.16 4.39
C ALA A 8 19.51 -1.89 4.70
N ALA A 9 19.21 -0.67 5.14
CA ALA A 9 17.83 -0.23 5.29
C ALA A 9 17.19 -0.12 3.90
N LEU A 10 15.93 -0.52 3.77
CA LEU A 10 15.17 -0.30 2.56
C LEU A 10 14.85 1.18 2.42
N SER A 11 14.88 1.69 1.21
CA SER A 11 14.43 3.04 0.93
C SER A 11 12.89 3.09 0.95
N PHE A 12 12.36 4.31 0.99
CA PHE A 12 10.93 4.50 0.82
C PHE A 12 10.44 3.84 -0.48
N ARG A 13 11.15 4.06 -1.58
CA ARG A 13 10.75 3.51 -2.87
C ARG A 13 10.77 1.98 -2.86
N ASP A 14 11.76 1.37 -2.22
CA ASP A 14 11.81 -0.09 -2.11
C ASP A 14 10.62 -0.63 -1.31
N THR A 15 10.27 0.06 -0.22
CA THR A 15 9.13 -0.34 0.61
C THR A 15 7.81 -0.18 -0.16
N LEU A 16 7.66 0.92 -0.89
CA LEU A 16 6.49 1.14 -1.75
C LEU A 16 6.35 0.02 -2.77
N GLU A 17 7.46 -0.35 -3.43
CA GLU A 17 7.45 -1.44 -4.41
C GLU A 17 7.06 -2.77 -3.77
N ARG A 18 7.58 -3.05 -2.58
CA ARG A 18 7.19 -4.25 -1.83
C ARG A 18 5.72 -4.27 -1.49
N HIS A 19 5.18 -3.11 -1.09
CA HIS A 19 3.77 -2.97 -0.77
C HIS A 19 2.88 -3.28 -1.98
N LEU A 20 3.18 -2.65 -3.10
CA LEU A 20 2.41 -2.83 -4.34
C LEU A 20 2.55 -4.25 -4.88
N ASP A 21 3.76 -4.81 -4.82
CA ASP A 21 4.01 -6.16 -5.28
C ASP A 21 3.28 -7.20 -4.42
N ALA A 22 3.21 -6.98 -3.11
CA ALA A 22 2.44 -7.83 -2.21
C ALA A 22 0.96 -7.88 -2.61
N ILE A 23 0.40 -6.73 -3.01
CA ILE A 23 -0.98 -6.68 -3.48
C ILE A 23 -1.12 -7.46 -4.79
N ARG A 24 -0.23 -7.24 -5.76
CA ARG A 24 -0.27 -7.94 -7.05
C ARG A 24 -0.18 -9.45 -6.88
N ARG A 25 0.65 -9.91 -5.95
CA ARG A 25 0.85 -11.34 -5.67
C ARG A 25 -0.13 -11.90 -4.66
N ARG A 26 -1.00 -11.08 -4.11
CA ARG A 26 -1.97 -11.46 -3.08
C ARG A 26 -1.29 -12.09 -1.86
N ASP A 27 -0.17 -11.49 -1.45
CA ASP A 27 0.65 -11.98 -0.34
C ASP A 27 0.38 -11.13 0.90
N LEU A 28 -0.51 -11.61 1.76
CA LEU A 28 -0.96 -10.85 2.93
C LEU A 28 0.16 -10.65 3.95
N ALA A 29 1.02 -11.64 4.13
CA ALA A 29 2.14 -11.54 5.07
C ALA A 29 3.13 -10.47 4.62
N ALA A 30 3.48 -10.43 3.33
CA ALA A 30 4.36 -9.40 2.78
C ALA A 30 3.72 -8.02 2.89
N LEU A 31 2.41 -7.91 2.67
CA LEU A 31 1.69 -6.65 2.84
C LEU A 31 1.77 -6.16 4.28
N ALA A 32 1.58 -7.06 5.23
CA ALA A 32 1.62 -6.72 6.66
C ALA A 32 2.98 -6.12 7.07
N ASP A 33 4.06 -6.56 6.44
CA ASP A 33 5.41 -6.07 6.76
C ASP A 33 5.61 -4.60 6.37
N THR A 34 4.75 -4.03 5.54
CA THR A 34 4.86 -2.65 5.09
C THR A 34 3.90 -1.70 5.78
N VAL A 35 3.13 -2.19 6.75
CA VAL A 35 2.06 -1.42 7.40
C VAL A 35 2.43 -1.16 8.86
N ALA A 36 2.21 0.07 9.32
CA ALA A 36 2.43 0.43 10.71
C ALA A 36 1.38 -0.27 11.59
N PRO A 37 1.79 -1.15 12.51
CA PRO A 37 0.82 -1.93 13.28
C PRO A 37 0.03 -1.12 14.30
N ASP A 38 0.54 0.04 14.70
CA ASP A 38 0.00 0.85 15.79
C ASP A 38 -0.60 2.18 15.35
N ALA A 39 -0.45 2.56 14.09
CA ALA A 39 -0.77 3.94 13.69
C ALA A 39 -1.40 4.05 12.30
N LEU A 40 -1.90 2.97 11.75
CA LEU A 40 -2.49 3.00 10.40
C LEU A 40 -3.86 3.67 10.41
N VAL A 41 -4.06 4.55 9.44
CA VAL A 41 -5.36 5.13 9.11
C VAL A 41 -5.73 4.67 7.69
N LEU A 42 -6.89 4.08 7.56
CA LEU A 42 -7.45 3.66 6.27
C LEU A 42 -8.73 4.44 6.01
N ILE A 43 -8.80 5.09 4.85
CA ILE A 43 -10.02 5.71 4.35
C ILE A 43 -10.42 4.97 3.09
N THR A 44 -11.56 4.29 3.14
CA THR A 44 -12.04 3.49 2.03
C THR A 44 -12.67 4.35 0.94
N ALA A 45 -12.84 3.76 -0.25
CA ALA A 45 -13.43 4.47 -1.39
C ALA A 45 -14.85 4.96 -1.11
N ASP A 46 -15.59 4.29 -0.23
CA ASP A 46 -16.94 4.70 0.16
C ASP A 46 -16.96 5.63 1.39
N GLY A 47 -15.78 6.13 1.79
CA GLY A 47 -15.69 7.16 2.83
C GLY A 47 -15.68 6.64 4.26
N LYS A 48 -15.43 5.36 4.47
CA LYS A 48 -15.35 4.81 5.82
C LYS A 48 -13.94 4.98 6.37
N LEU A 49 -13.87 5.35 7.64
CA LEU A 49 -12.61 5.53 8.36
C LEU A 49 -12.35 4.31 9.24
N LYS A 50 -11.18 3.72 9.09
CA LYS A 50 -10.71 2.61 9.93
C LYS A 50 -9.33 2.97 10.47
N ARG A 51 -9.09 2.69 11.75
CA ARG A 51 -7.86 3.08 12.43
C ARG A 51 -7.13 1.87 13.00
N SER A 52 -7.02 0.81 12.21
CA SER A 52 -6.45 -0.45 12.69
C SER A 52 -5.77 -1.18 11.53
N ALA A 53 -4.52 -1.56 11.74
CA ALA A 53 -3.81 -2.42 10.81
C ALA A 53 -4.53 -3.77 10.66
N ALA A 54 -5.10 -4.29 11.75
CA ALA A 54 -5.86 -5.54 11.71
C ALA A 54 -7.07 -5.43 10.78
N GLN A 55 -7.80 -4.32 10.84
CA GLN A 55 -8.94 -4.09 9.94
C GLN A 55 -8.49 -3.94 8.48
N PHE A 56 -7.37 -3.27 8.26
CA PHE A 56 -6.80 -3.14 6.92
C PHE A 56 -6.45 -4.51 6.34
N LEU A 57 -5.76 -5.33 7.12
CA LEU A 57 -5.35 -6.65 6.67
C LEU A 57 -6.54 -7.58 6.47
N GLU A 58 -7.56 -7.49 7.31
CA GLU A 58 -8.75 -8.30 7.15
C GLU A 58 -9.50 -7.95 5.86
N ALA A 59 -9.60 -6.67 5.53
CA ALA A 59 -10.21 -6.23 4.28
C ALA A 59 -9.44 -6.77 3.07
N HIS A 60 -8.12 -6.76 3.15
CA HIS A 60 -7.27 -7.29 2.07
C HIS A 60 -7.32 -8.82 2.01
N ARG A 61 -7.45 -9.50 3.14
CA ARG A 61 -7.58 -10.95 3.15
C ARG A 61 -8.76 -11.40 2.30
N GLY A 62 -9.91 -10.79 2.49
CA GLY A 62 -11.09 -11.11 1.70
C GLY A 62 -10.90 -10.83 0.21
N TRP A 63 -10.30 -9.68 -0.11
CA TRP A 63 -10.03 -9.30 -1.48
C TRP A 63 -9.03 -10.25 -2.16
N PHE A 64 -7.96 -10.62 -1.47
CA PHE A 64 -6.93 -11.52 -2.00
C PHE A 64 -7.47 -12.92 -2.27
N ALA A 65 -8.53 -13.33 -1.57
CA ALA A 65 -9.18 -14.61 -1.81
C ALA A 65 -10.05 -14.62 -3.07
N MET A 66 -10.39 -13.44 -3.61
CA MET A 66 -11.20 -13.36 -4.82
C MET A 66 -10.35 -13.64 -6.06
N GLN A 67 -10.97 -14.24 -7.06
CA GLN A 67 -10.31 -14.62 -8.32
C GLN A 67 -10.69 -13.65 -9.44
N GLY A 68 -9.82 -13.57 -10.44
CA GLY A 68 -10.17 -12.92 -11.70
C GLY A 68 -10.02 -11.41 -11.74
N TRP A 69 -9.51 -10.78 -10.69
CA TRP A 69 -9.25 -9.35 -10.72
C TRP A 69 -7.79 -9.05 -11.07
N THR A 70 -7.58 -7.90 -11.67
CA THR A 70 -6.25 -7.34 -11.94
C THR A 70 -6.19 -5.90 -11.46
N LEU A 71 -4.99 -5.45 -11.16
CA LEU A 71 -4.75 -4.08 -10.71
C LEU A 71 -3.55 -3.51 -11.45
N ASP A 72 -3.78 -2.44 -12.21
CA ASP A 72 -2.70 -1.67 -12.83
C ASP A 72 -2.45 -0.42 -12.00
N VAL A 73 -1.18 -0.08 -11.84
CA VAL A 73 -0.75 1.04 -11.01
C VAL A 73 0.14 1.96 -11.83
N ALA A 74 -0.18 3.25 -11.83
CA ALA A 74 0.68 4.28 -12.42
C ALA A 74 1.03 5.31 -11.35
N GLU A 75 2.29 5.73 -11.32
CA GLU A 75 2.75 6.75 -10.37
C GLU A 75 2.35 8.13 -10.85
N GLU A 76 1.67 8.88 -9.99
CA GLU A 76 1.33 10.29 -10.27
C GLU A 76 2.24 11.23 -9.49
N VAL A 77 2.44 10.97 -8.19
CA VAL A 77 3.33 11.76 -7.34
C VAL A 77 4.11 10.80 -6.45
N ILE A 78 5.43 10.96 -6.43
CA ILE A 78 6.30 10.29 -5.47
C ILE A 78 7.13 11.38 -4.82
N ASP A 79 6.96 11.58 -3.51
CA ASP A 79 7.66 12.62 -2.76
C ASP A 79 8.31 11.96 -1.53
N GLU A 80 9.62 11.83 -1.58
CA GLU A 80 10.38 11.26 -0.46
C GLU A 80 11.08 12.37 0.30
N ARG A 81 10.86 12.39 1.60
CA ARG A 81 11.53 13.32 2.53
C ARG A 81 12.33 12.51 3.51
N ALA A 82 13.00 13.19 4.47
CA ALA A 82 13.92 12.52 5.39
C ALA A 82 13.25 11.36 6.15
N ASP A 83 12.02 11.53 6.59
CA ASP A 83 11.30 10.55 7.40
C ASP A 83 9.86 10.31 6.96
N THR A 84 9.42 10.90 5.86
CA THR A 84 8.07 10.76 5.34
C THR A 84 8.10 10.56 3.83
N GLY A 85 7.37 9.58 3.36
CA GLY A 85 7.20 9.34 1.92
C GLY A 85 5.73 9.40 1.55
N ILE A 86 5.43 10.10 0.45
CA ILE A 86 4.07 10.23 -0.06
C ILE A 86 4.03 9.66 -1.46
N ALA A 87 3.07 8.79 -1.71
CA ALA A 87 2.80 8.26 -3.04
C ALA A 87 1.35 8.52 -3.39
N VAL A 88 1.13 9.15 -4.53
CA VAL A 88 -0.20 9.24 -5.12
C VAL A 88 -0.18 8.40 -6.38
N LEU A 89 -1.02 7.41 -6.44
CA LEU A 89 -1.03 6.39 -7.47
C LEU A 89 -2.39 6.38 -8.15
N ARG A 90 -2.36 6.26 -9.48
CA ARG A 90 -3.59 6.02 -10.23
C ARG A 90 -3.75 4.51 -10.38
N LEU A 91 -4.87 4.01 -9.91
CA LEU A 91 -5.18 2.59 -9.97
C LEU A 91 -6.24 2.33 -11.03
N LEU A 92 -6.08 1.24 -11.74
CA LEU A 92 -7.12 0.70 -12.60
C LEU A 92 -7.39 -0.74 -12.15
N TYR A 93 -8.53 -0.91 -11.53
CA TYR A 93 -9.01 -2.21 -11.07
C TYR A 93 -9.96 -2.79 -12.11
N ARG A 94 -9.77 -4.05 -12.44
CA ARG A 94 -10.63 -4.76 -13.37
C ARG A 94 -11.00 -6.13 -12.84
N GLU A 95 -12.24 -6.50 -13.03
CA GLU A 95 -12.74 -7.87 -12.90
C GLU A 95 -13.85 -8.06 -13.92
N PRO A 96 -14.35 -9.29 -14.16
CA PRO A 96 -15.41 -9.47 -15.15
C PRO A 96 -16.60 -8.56 -14.86
N GLY A 97 -16.92 -7.69 -15.84
CA GLY A 97 -18.03 -6.74 -15.73
C GLY A 97 -17.78 -5.49 -14.91
N VAL A 98 -16.57 -5.33 -14.35
CA VAL A 98 -16.25 -4.17 -13.51
C VAL A 98 -14.93 -3.54 -13.94
N ARG A 99 -14.93 -2.22 -14.06
CA ARG A 99 -13.73 -1.41 -14.27
C ARG A 99 -13.83 -0.19 -13.39
N GLN A 100 -12.87 -0.02 -12.49
CA GLN A 100 -12.88 1.08 -11.53
C GLN A 100 -11.54 1.80 -11.55
N GLU A 101 -11.58 3.10 -11.80
CA GLU A 101 -10.41 3.96 -11.72
C GLU A 101 -10.45 4.75 -10.43
N SER A 102 -9.29 4.91 -9.79
CA SER A 102 -9.21 5.65 -8.53
C SER A 102 -7.84 6.24 -8.32
N LEU A 103 -7.75 7.20 -7.41
CA LEU A 103 -6.48 7.68 -6.88
C LEU A 103 -6.28 7.09 -5.50
N LEU A 104 -5.10 6.54 -5.28
CA LEU A 104 -4.70 5.99 -4.00
C LEU A 104 -3.58 6.85 -3.43
N THR A 105 -3.79 7.42 -2.25
CA THR A 105 -2.75 8.16 -1.54
C THR A 105 -2.22 7.29 -0.42
N LEU A 106 -0.92 7.05 -0.44
CA LEU A 106 -0.22 6.32 0.60
C LEU A 106 0.79 7.24 1.25
N VAL A 107 0.83 7.24 2.58
CA VAL A 107 1.86 7.93 3.35
C VAL A 107 2.63 6.91 4.16
N PHE A 108 3.95 6.94 4.02
CA PHE A 108 4.86 6.09 4.77
C PHE A 108 5.69 6.95 5.71
N GLN A 109 6.01 6.40 6.86
CA GLN A 109 6.85 7.05 7.85
C GLN A 109 8.07 6.19 8.12
N LYS A 110 9.24 6.81 8.17
CA LYS A 110 10.47 6.11 8.53
C LYS A 110 10.53 5.96 10.05
N ARG A 111 10.69 4.72 10.49
CA ARG A 111 10.82 4.37 11.92
C ARG A 111 12.06 3.50 12.07
N GLY A 112 13.14 4.08 12.56
CA GLY A 112 14.42 3.38 12.57
C GLY A 112 14.87 3.05 11.17
N ASP A 113 15.05 1.77 10.87
CA ASP A 113 15.50 1.29 9.56
C ASP A 113 14.35 0.95 8.61
N LYS A 114 13.12 1.14 9.05
CA LYS A 114 11.96 0.71 8.27
C LYS A 114 11.08 1.87 7.87
N TRP A 115 10.51 1.76 6.69
CA TRP A 115 9.41 2.62 6.25
C TRP A 115 8.12 1.83 6.42
N LEU A 116 7.13 2.44 7.09
CA LEU A 116 5.85 1.78 7.36
C LEU A 116 4.72 2.69 6.92
N MET A 117 3.72 2.12 6.28
CA MET A 117 2.56 2.87 5.83
C MET A 117 1.69 3.26 7.01
N VAL A 118 1.37 4.57 7.09
CA VAL A 118 0.53 5.13 8.16
C VAL A 118 -0.80 5.66 7.63
N LEU A 119 -0.92 5.88 6.32
CA LEU A 119 -2.17 6.32 5.72
C LEU A 119 -2.38 5.63 4.38
N ASP A 120 -3.60 5.14 4.18
CA ASP A 120 -4.10 4.61 2.91
C ASP A 120 -5.44 5.28 2.66
N GLN A 121 -5.51 6.15 1.65
CA GLN A 121 -6.74 6.85 1.31
C GLN A 121 -7.11 6.59 -0.15
N ASN A 122 -8.32 6.14 -0.36
CA ASN A 122 -8.86 5.78 -1.66
C ASN A 122 -9.88 6.82 -2.12
N THR A 123 -9.70 7.31 -3.35
CA THR A 123 -10.62 8.29 -3.94
C THR A 123 -11.03 7.80 -5.33
N PRO A 124 -12.28 7.36 -5.50
CA PRO A 124 -12.74 6.92 -6.82
C PRO A 124 -12.71 8.07 -7.81
N SER A 125 -12.28 7.79 -9.03
CA SER A 125 -12.39 8.73 -10.14
C SER A 125 -13.78 8.63 -10.74
N LYS A 126 -14.27 9.76 -11.19
CA LYS A 126 -15.59 9.78 -11.83
C LYS A 126 -15.50 9.42 -13.30
#